data_13eddb89d6619e18058fd82dfc9fa459
#
_entry.id   13eddb89d6619e18058fd82dfc9fa459
#
_cell.length_a   1.000
_cell.length_b   1.000
_cell.length_c   1.000
_cell.angle_alpha   90.00
_cell.angle_beta   90.00
_cell.angle_gamma   90.00
#
_symmetry.space_group_name_H-M   'P 1'
#
loop_
_entity.id
_entity.type
_entity.pdbx_description
1 polymer ?
#
loop_
_entity_poly.entity_id
_entity_poly.type
_entity_poly.pdbx_seq_one_letter_code
_entity_poly.pdbx_strand_id
1 'polypeptide(L)'
;MSLIPYSLTRSFLFGMDPEAAHDLTMDMLAKGQRTPLQWAWCQTRVDDPVELAGLRFPNRVGMAAGLDKNARCIDALGAMGFGFVEVGTVTPKPQPGNPKPRMFRLPEARALINRLGFNNEGLDAFIHNVQRAQFRKQHCATPMLLGLNIGKNASTPIENATSDYLACLDGVYPHADYVTVNISSPNTQNLRALQSDEALDALLGAIAERREWLANQELPHAGSAGRTKRRVPIFVKIAPDLDEVQVGVIASTLQRHGMDGVIATNTTIARDAVQGMPHSTETGGLSGAPVLEASNRVIRQLRAALGRDFPIVGVGGIM
;
A
#
# COMPACT_ATOMS: atom_id res chain seq x y z
N MET A 1 14.23 21.85 0.43
CA MET A 1 14.57 21.60 -1.00
C MET A 1 15.65 20.55 -1.02
N SER A 2 15.50 19.51 -1.86
CA SER A 2 16.53 18.48 -2.05
C SER A 2 17.83 19.13 -2.50
N LEU A 3 18.97 18.74 -1.91
CA LEU A 3 20.30 19.26 -2.26
C LEU A 3 20.74 18.86 -3.69
N ILE A 4 20.17 17.77 -4.21
CA ILE A 4 20.49 17.28 -5.56
C ILE A 4 19.22 17.43 -6.43
N PRO A 5 19.29 18.22 -7.53
CA PRO A 5 18.16 18.35 -8.45
C PRO A 5 17.77 16.99 -9.05
N TYR A 6 16.49 16.65 -9.01
CA TYR A 6 15.98 15.39 -9.56
C TYR A 6 16.33 15.19 -11.05
N SER A 7 16.43 16.27 -11.82
CA SER A 7 16.80 16.22 -13.24
C SER A 7 18.15 15.55 -13.48
N LEU A 8 19.11 15.70 -12.58
CA LEU A 8 20.44 15.07 -12.68
C LEU A 8 20.38 13.58 -12.30
N THR A 9 19.73 13.26 -11.18
CA THR A 9 19.58 11.88 -10.72
C THR A 9 18.68 11.05 -11.65
N ARG A 10 17.67 11.70 -12.26
CA ARG A 10 16.75 11.03 -13.18
C ARG A 10 17.48 10.43 -14.40
N SER A 11 18.36 11.18 -15.06
CA SER A 11 19.07 10.70 -16.23
C SER A 11 19.93 9.46 -15.93
N PHE A 12 20.59 9.46 -14.78
CA PHE A 12 21.39 8.32 -14.33
C PHE A 12 20.49 7.09 -14.03
N LEU A 13 19.44 7.26 -13.23
CA LEU A 13 18.53 6.16 -12.85
C LEU A 13 17.76 5.60 -14.05
N PHE A 14 17.42 6.44 -15.03
CA PHE A 14 16.72 6.00 -16.24
C PHE A 14 17.61 5.26 -17.24
N GLY A 15 18.93 5.41 -17.14
CA GLY A 15 19.90 4.58 -17.88
C GLY A 15 20.07 3.16 -17.33
N MET A 16 19.55 2.88 -16.12
CA MET A 16 19.62 1.57 -15.48
C MET A 16 18.37 0.76 -15.74
N ASP A 17 18.47 -0.58 -15.59
CA ASP A 17 17.28 -1.44 -15.44
C ASP A 17 16.33 -0.89 -14.35
N PRO A 18 15.00 -0.88 -14.58
CA PRO A 18 14.04 -0.28 -13.65
C PRO A 18 14.10 -0.87 -12.24
N GLU A 19 14.22 -2.19 -12.11
CA GLU A 19 14.27 -2.85 -10.80
C GLU A 19 15.62 -2.63 -10.12
N ALA A 20 16.73 -2.64 -10.88
CA ALA A 20 18.05 -2.32 -10.34
C ALA A 20 18.13 -0.87 -9.82
N ALA A 21 17.53 0.09 -10.54
CA ALA A 21 17.43 1.47 -10.07
C ALA A 21 16.57 1.61 -8.80
N HIS A 22 15.47 0.85 -8.72
CA HIS A 22 14.64 0.78 -7.51
C HIS A 22 15.45 0.23 -6.32
N ASP A 23 16.09 -0.93 -6.49
CA ASP A 23 16.85 -1.59 -5.43
C ASP A 23 18.00 -0.69 -4.92
N LEU A 24 18.76 -0.07 -5.84
CA LEU A 24 19.82 0.89 -5.49
C LEU A 24 19.25 2.07 -4.67
N THR A 25 18.14 2.65 -5.11
CA THR A 25 17.53 3.80 -4.42
C THR A 25 17.05 3.40 -3.03
N MET A 26 16.38 2.27 -2.89
CA MET A 26 15.90 1.78 -1.59
C MET A 26 17.05 1.45 -0.65
N ASP A 27 18.13 0.86 -1.15
CA ASP A 27 19.33 0.59 -0.35
C ASP A 27 20.03 1.87 0.12
N MET A 28 20.12 2.89 -0.73
CA MET A 28 20.65 4.20 -0.35
C MET A 28 19.79 4.87 0.73
N LEU A 29 18.47 4.84 0.59
CA LEU A 29 17.53 5.37 1.58
C LEU A 29 17.65 4.61 2.91
N ALA A 30 17.68 3.28 2.88
CA ALA A 30 17.79 2.44 4.07
C ALA A 30 19.09 2.68 4.85
N LYS A 31 20.21 2.87 4.14
CA LYS A 31 21.52 3.16 4.74
C LYS A 31 21.65 4.61 5.20
N GLY A 32 21.06 5.54 4.48
CA GLY A 32 21.17 6.97 4.75
C GLY A 32 20.17 7.52 5.76
N GLN A 33 19.05 6.82 6.02
CA GLN A 33 18.07 7.25 7.01
C GLN A 33 18.70 7.34 8.41
N ARG A 34 18.28 8.32 9.20
CA ARG A 34 18.82 8.56 10.56
C ARG A 34 20.31 8.93 10.60
N THR A 35 20.90 9.28 9.46
CA THR A 35 22.24 9.83 9.35
C THR A 35 22.18 11.27 8.79
N PRO A 36 23.26 12.07 8.85
CA PRO A 36 23.27 13.39 8.19
C PRO A 36 22.96 13.35 6.70
N LEU A 37 23.17 12.22 6.03
CA LEU A 37 22.84 12.04 4.61
C LEU A 37 21.34 12.17 4.32
N GLN A 38 20.48 11.94 5.30
CA GLN A 38 19.03 12.15 5.19
C GLN A 38 18.64 13.56 4.75
N TRP A 39 19.47 14.57 5.04
CA TRP A 39 19.23 15.96 4.63
C TRP A 39 19.19 16.13 3.11
N ALA A 40 19.79 15.22 2.35
CA ALA A 40 19.76 15.27 0.89
C ALA A 40 18.33 15.12 0.29
N TRP A 41 17.42 14.50 1.00
CA TRP A 41 16.02 14.27 0.56
C TRP A 41 14.97 14.72 1.58
N CYS A 42 15.37 15.20 2.75
CA CYS A 42 14.45 15.70 3.76
C CYS A 42 13.69 16.92 3.25
N GLN A 43 12.38 16.93 3.48
CA GLN A 43 11.51 18.05 3.13
C GLN A 43 10.60 18.40 4.31
N THR A 44 10.33 19.69 4.46
CA THR A 44 9.33 20.14 5.43
C THR A 44 7.95 19.66 4.97
N ARG A 45 7.26 18.96 5.87
CA ARG A 45 5.89 18.53 5.60
C ARG A 45 4.97 19.76 5.55
N VAL A 46 4.12 19.80 4.53
CA VAL A 46 3.01 20.74 4.44
C VAL A 46 1.97 20.33 5.49
N ASP A 47 1.52 21.30 6.29
CA ASP A 47 0.45 21.06 7.27
C ASP A 47 -0.91 21.21 6.58
N ASP A 48 -1.55 20.07 6.30
CA ASP A 48 -2.88 19.98 5.69
C ASP A 48 -3.62 18.79 6.33
N PRO A 49 -4.01 18.91 7.62
CA PRO A 49 -4.55 17.79 8.36
C PRO A 49 -5.95 17.40 7.88
N VAL A 50 -6.23 16.10 7.94
CA VAL A 50 -7.56 15.53 7.70
C VAL A 50 -7.84 14.40 8.68
N GLU A 51 -9.07 14.31 9.14
CA GLU A 51 -9.55 13.17 9.94
C GLU A 51 -10.25 12.16 9.04
N LEU A 52 -9.83 10.90 9.13
CA LEU A 52 -10.36 9.79 8.34
C LEU A 52 -10.30 8.49 9.15
N ALA A 53 -11.38 7.74 9.23
CA ALA A 53 -11.46 6.48 9.98
C ALA A 53 -11.00 6.59 11.45
N GLY A 54 -11.27 7.73 12.12
CA GLY A 54 -10.84 8.00 13.49
C GLY A 54 -9.34 8.31 13.64
N LEU A 55 -8.61 8.45 12.54
CA LEU A 55 -7.20 8.84 12.51
C LEU A 55 -7.04 10.27 12.03
N ARG A 56 -6.10 11.00 12.66
CA ARG A 56 -5.71 12.34 12.22
C ARG A 56 -4.45 12.25 11.35
N PHE A 57 -4.65 12.36 10.05
CA PHE A 57 -3.56 12.45 9.07
C PHE A 57 -3.00 13.88 9.06
N PRO A 58 -1.71 14.08 9.28
CA PRO A 58 -1.14 15.45 9.32
C PRO A 58 -1.02 16.10 7.95
N ASN A 59 -1.15 15.33 6.87
CA ASN A 59 -1.19 15.79 5.50
C ASN A 59 -1.97 14.77 4.65
N ARG A 60 -2.71 15.24 3.64
CA ARG A 60 -3.53 14.41 2.75
C ARG A 60 -2.72 13.60 1.75
N VAL A 61 -1.44 13.92 1.57
CA VAL A 61 -0.56 13.23 0.63
C VAL A 61 0.26 12.19 1.38
N GLY A 62 0.19 10.95 0.90
CA GLY A 62 0.93 9.82 1.45
C GLY A 62 1.60 8.99 0.38
N MET A 63 2.50 8.12 0.82
CA MET A 63 3.17 7.14 -0.03
C MET A 63 2.38 5.84 -0.05
N ALA A 64 2.00 5.38 -1.25
CA ALA A 64 1.28 4.11 -1.43
C ALA A 64 2.21 2.90 -1.25
N ALA A 65 1.63 1.76 -0.82
CA ALA A 65 2.32 0.48 -0.76
C ALA A 65 2.85 0.02 -2.13
N GLY A 66 3.91 -0.78 -2.09
CA GLY A 66 4.58 -1.33 -3.26
C GLY A 66 5.99 -0.78 -3.50
N LEU A 67 6.31 0.41 -3.00
CA LEU A 67 7.65 0.98 -3.06
C LEU A 67 8.55 0.31 -2.02
N ASP A 68 8.20 0.35 -0.76
CA ASP A 68 8.93 -0.31 0.34
C ASP A 68 8.17 -1.55 0.82
N LYS A 69 8.42 -2.69 0.18
CA LYS A 69 7.70 -3.94 0.49
C LYS A 69 8.14 -4.60 1.80
N ASN A 70 9.37 -4.30 2.25
CA ASN A 70 9.98 -4.89 3.42
C ASN A 70 10.05 -3.94 4.62
N ALA A 71 9.45 -2.75 4.52
CA ALA A 71 9.46 -1.74 5.59
C ALA A 71 10.89 -1.27 6.00
N ARG A 72 11.83 -1.26 5.06
CA ARG A 72 13.24 -0.91 5.32
C ARG A 72 13.49 0.59 5.38
N CYS A 73 12.64 1.40 4.79
CA CYS A 73 12.87 2.83 4.52
C CYS A 73 11.84 3.76 5.17
N ILE A 74 11.11 3.31 6.19
CA ILE A 74 10.00 4.06 6.81
C ILE A 74 10.44 5.47 7.22
N ASP A 75 11.58 5.58 7.92
CA ASP A 75 12.07 6.87 8.40
C ASP A 75 12.53 7.78 7.25
N ALA A 76 13.14 7.21 6.22
CA ALA A 76 13.55 7.95 5.03
C ALA A 76 12.36 8.52 4.26
N LEU A 77 11.32 7.70 4.06
CA LEU A 77 10.09 8.09 3.39
C LEU A 77 9.33 9.16 4.21
N GLY A 78 9.26 8.99 5.52
CA GLY A 78 8.69 10.00 6.41
C GLY A 78 9.39 11.34 6.34
N ALA A 79 10.73 11.34 6.23
CA ALA A 79 11.54 12.55 6.08
C ALA A 79 11.28 13.31 4.77
N MET A 80 10.67 12.68 3.75
CA MET A 80 10.28 13.35 2.51
C MET A 80 9.02 14.23 2.64
N GLY A 81 8.40 14.29 3.83
CA GLY A 81 7.28 15.19 4.11
C GLY A 81 5.89 14.60 3.90
N PHE A 82 5.76 13.28 3.70
CA PHE A 82 4.46 12.62 3.62
C PHE A 82 3.69 12.67 4.95
N GLY A 83 2.38 12.81 4.89
CA GLY A 83 1.49 12.72 6.04
C GLY A 83 1.30 11.29 6.54
N PHE A 84 1.43 10.32 5.64
CA PHE A 84 1.37 8.89 5.93
C PHE A 84 2.20 8.10 4.93
N VAL A 85 2.66 6.94 5.35
CA VAL A 85 3.41 6.00 4.51
C VAL A 85 2.79 4.62 4.66
N GLU A 86 2.47 4.00 3.53
CA GLU A 86 2.02 2.62 3.50
C GLU A 86 3.14 1.73 2.97
N VAL A 87 3.56 0.74 3.77
CA VAL A 87 4.61 -0.24 3.43
C VAL A 87 4.01 -1.63 3.22
N GLY A 88 4.69 -2.45 2.45
CA GLY A 88 4.19 -3.77 2.03
C GLY A 88 3.93 -3.79 0.51
N THR A 89 3.27 -4.78 -0.02
CA THR A 89 2.47 -5.84 0.61
C THR A 89 3.38 -6.92 1.18
N VAL A 90 3.17 -7.26 2.44
CA VAL A 90 3.83 -8.39 3.09
C VAL A 90 2.95 -9.63 3.04
N THR A 91 3.57 -10.80 2.97
CA THR A 91 2.93 -12.11 3.05
C THR A 91 3.48 -12.91 4.24
N PRO A 92 2.78 -13.93 4.77
CA PRO A 92 3.26 -14.69 5.93
C PRO A 92 4.67 -15.24 5.74
N LYS A 93 4.92 -15.87 4.60
CA LYS A 93 6.23 -16.43 4.25
C LYS A 93 6.97 -15.54 3.26
N PRO A 94 8.30 -15.51 3.27
CA PRO A 94 9.08 -14.83 2.23
C PRO A 94 8.81 -15.46 0.86
N GLN A 95 8.85 -14.62 -0.17
CA GLN A 95 8.73 -15.11 -1.55
C GLN A 95 9.48 -14.21 -2.52
N PRO A 96 10.10 -14.77 -3.59
CA PRO A 96 10.91 -14.02 -4.55
C PRO A 96 10.07 -13.17 -5.51
N GLY A 97 8.77 -13.44 -5.61
CA GLY A 97 7.90 -12.88 -6.64
C GLY A 97 8.10 -13.55 -8.00
N ASN A 98 7.60 -12.90 -9.05
CA ASN A 98 7.67 -13.42 -10.43
C ASN A 98 9.08 -13.33 -11.01
N PRO A 99 9.42 -14.12 -12.05
CA PRO A 99 10.71 -14.06 -12.74
C PRO A 99 11.01 -12.66 -13.34
N LYS A 100 12.28 -12.29 -13.37
CA LYS A 100 12.78 -11.08 -14.05
C LYS A 100 12.94 -11.34 -15.57
N PRO A 101 12.80 -10.29 -16.43
CA PRO A 101 12.45 -8.90 -16.12
C PRO A 101 10.95 -8.77 -15.78
N ARG A 102 10.65 -7.91 -14.82
CA ARG A 102 9.29 -7.77 -14.29
C ARG A 102 8.88 -6.32 -13.99
N MET A 103 9.66 -5.36 -14.45
CA MET A 103 9.38 -3.94 -14.33
C MET A 103 9.76 -3.22 -15.62
N PHE A 104 8.85 -2.43 -16.20
CA PHE A 104 8.99 -1.82 -17.51
C PHE A 104 8.53 -0.36 -17.45
N ARG A 105 9.39 0.57 -17.82
CA ARG A 105 9.06 1.99 -17.89
C ARG A 105 8.42 2.35 -19.22
N LEU A 106 7.40 3.19 -19.18
CA LEU A 106 6.78 3.85 -20.33
C LEU A 106 6.89 5.37 -20.13
N PRO A 107 8.05 5.98 -20.36
CA PRO A 107 8.29 7.39 -20.03
C PRO A 107 7.36 8.37 -20.73
N GLU A 108 7.00 8.12 -21.98
CA GLU A 108 6.10 8.94 -22.78
C GLU A 108 4.69 9.01 -22.17
N ALA A 109 4.21 7.88 -21.61
CA ALA A 109 2.94 7.82 -20.89
C ALA A 109 3.06 8.22 -19.43
N ARG A 110 4.26 8.55 -18.92
CA ARG A 110 4.53 8.71 -17.48
C ARG A 110 4.00 7.53 -16.67
N ALA A 111 4.35 6.33 -17.12
CA ALA A 111 3.78 5.08 -16.64
C ALA A 111 4.84 4.00 -16.38
N LEU A 112 4.41 2.98 -15.67
CA LEU A 112 5.20 1.79 -15.36
C LEU A 112 4.30 0.56 -15.45
N ILE A 113 4.75 -0.50 -16.11
CA ILE A 113 4.17 -1.84 -16.00
C ILE A 113 5.04 -2.66 -15.07
N ASN A 114 4.41 -3.36 -14.10
CA ASN A 114 5.11 -4.29 -13.23
C ASN A 114 4.33 -5.59 -13.05
N ARG A 115 5.08 -6.68 -12.88
CA ARG A 115 4.57 -8.01 -12.49
C ARG A 115 5.39 -8.58 -11.32
N LEU A 116 5.61 -7.75 -10.30
CA LEU A 116 6.49 -8.09 -9.17
C LEU A 116 6.03 -9.31 -8.36
N GLY A 117 4.70 -9.49 -8.14
CA GLY A 117 4.15 -10.69 -7.49
C GLY A 117 4.39 -10.76 -5.99
N PHE A 118 4.29 -9.62 -5.29
CA PHE A 118 4.49 -9.51 -3.84
C PHE A 118 5.84 -10.07 -3.36
N ASN A 119 6.93 -9.79 -4.09
CA ASN A 119 8.26 -10.14 -3.61
C ASN A 119 8.55 -9.45 -2.27
N ASN A 120 8.81 -10.25 -1.23
CA ASN A 120 9.07 -9.75 0.13
C ASN A 120 9.82 -10.79 0.98
N GLU A 121 10.37 -10.34 2.09
CA GLU A 121 11.18 -11.14 3.02
C GLU A 121 10.35 -11.86 4.11
N GLY A 122 9.02 -11.81 4.02
CA GLY A 122 8.09 -12.43 4.96
C GLY A 122 7.78 -11.56 6.17
N LEU A 123 6.79 -12.02 6.93
CA LEU A 123 6.18 -11.26 8.03
C LEU A 123 7.18 -10.95 9.15
N ASP A 124 8.03 -11.89 9.54
CA ASP A 124 8.96 -11.69 10.66
C ASP A 124 10.00 -10.61 10.35
N ALA A 125 10.60 -10.65 9.16
CA ALA A 125 11.56 -9.63 8.72
C ALA A 125 10.88 -8.26 8.60
N PHE A 126 9.66 -8.23 8.07
CA PHE A 126 8.87 -7.02 7.95
C PHE A 126 8.59 -6.38 9.31
N ILE A 127 8.09 -7.14 10.28
CA ILE A 127 7.81 -6.67 11.64
C ILE A 127 9.10 -6.18 12.31
N HIS A 128 10.21 -6.90 12.17
CA HIS A 128 11.51 -6.47 12.69
C HIS A 128 11.89 -5.08 12.15
N ASN A 129 11.73 -4.83 10.85
CA ASN A 129 12.03 -3.54 10.23
C ASN A 129 11.07 -2.44 10.73
N VAL A 130 9.77 -2.73 10.85
CA VAL A 130 8.77 -1.79 11.40
C VAL A 130 9.12 -1.39 12.84
N GLN A 131 9.50 -2.33 13.68
CA GLN A 131 9.87 -2.07 15.08
C GLN A 131 11.13 -1.21 15.21
N ARG A 132 12.05 -1.30 14.25
CA ARG A 132 13.28 -0.48 14.21
C ARG A 132 13.04 0.95 13.76
N ALA A 133 11.93 1.25 13.11
CA ALA A 133 11.60 2.60 12.67
C ALA A 133 11.45 3.56 13.86
N GLN A 134 11.91 4.80 13.68
CA GLN A 134 11.99 5.80 14.74
C GLN A 134 11.06 7.00 14.52
N PHE A 135 10.29 7.02 13.44
CA PHE A 135 9.43 8.15 13.07
C PHE A 135 8.46 8.58 14.19
N ARG A 136 8.03 7.64 15.05
CA ARG A 136 7.18 7.93 16.22
C ARG A 136 7.94 8.54 17.40
N LYS A 137 9.28 8.43 17.40
CA LYS A 137 10.14 8.98 18.46
C LYS A 137 10.60 10.40 18.15
N GLN A 138 10.41 10.89 16.93
CA GLN A 138 10.74 12.25 16.56
C GLN A 138 9.77 13.20 17.26
N HIS A 139 10.28 14.31 17.82
CA HIS A 139 9.52 15.33 18.54
C HIS A 139 8.62 16.18 17.61
N CYS A 140 7.90 15.55 16.71
CA CYS A 140 6.88 16.20 15.91
C CYS A 140 5.56 16.20 16.68
N ALA A 141 4.90 17.35 16.75
CA ALA A 141 3.59 17.50 17.39
C ALA A 141 2.53 16.55 16.82
N THR A 142 2.70 16.14 15.56
CA THR A 142 1.86 15.13 14.89
C THR A 142 2.75 14.25 14.02
N PRO A 143 3.11 13.04 14.46
CA PRO A 143 3.89 12.11 13.65
C PRO A 143 3.10 11.69 12.41
N MET A 144 3.81 11.28 11.35
CA MET A 144 3.14 10.64 10.20
C MET A 144 2.47 9.33 10.64
N LEU A 145 1.44 8.91 9.90
CA LEU A 145 0.80 7.62 10.13
C LEU A 145 1.48 6.52 9.31
N LEU A 146 1.47 5.31 9.85
CA LEU A 146 2.02 4.12 9.20
C LEU A 146 0.92 3.11 8.88
N GLY A 147 0.68 2.91 7.59
CA GLY A 147 -0.15 1.84 7.07
C GLY A 147 0.68 0.58 6.81
N LEU A 148 0.16 -0.58 7.21
CA LEU A 148 0.78 -1.87 6.95
C LEU A 148 -0.11 -2.69 6.02
N ASN A 149 0.41 -2.95 4.80
CA ASN A 149 -0.33 -3.60 3.72
C ASN A 149 -0.04 -5.10 3.73
N ILE A 150 -1.08 -5.92 3.80
CA ILE A 150 -1.01 -7.37 3.91
C ILE A 150 -1.64 -8.08 2.71
N GLY A 151 -1.13 -9.27 2.40
CA GLY A 151 -1.63 -10.10 1.31
C GLY A 151 -1.31 -11.58 1.51
N LYS A 152 -1.75 -12.42 0.55
CA LYS A 152 -1.48 -13.86 0.60
C LYS A 152 -0.22 -14.23 -0.19
N ASN A 153 0.43 -15.31 0.21
CA ASN A 153 1.51 -15.93 -0.55
C ASN A 153 1.02 -16.45 -1.92
N ALA A 154 1.90 -16.43 -2.91
CA ALA A 154 1.59 -16.97 -4.23
C ALA A 154 1.33 -18.48 -4.18
N SER A 155 2.04 -19.20 -3.30
CA SER A 155 1.90 -20.65 -3.11
C SER A 155 0.65 -21.07 -2.34
N THR A 156 -0.03 -20.15 -1.65
CA THR A 156 -1.27 -20.46 -0.92
C THR A 156 -2.43 -20.54 -1.91
N PRO A 157 -3.16 -21.64 -1.98
CA PRO A 157 -4.38 -21.76 -2.79
C PRO A 157 -5.41 -20.68 -2.42
N ILE A 158 -6.25 -20.28 -3.37
CA ILE A 158 -7.17 -19.15 -3.17
C ILE A 158 -8.21 -19.45 -2.08
N GLU A 159 -8.65 -20.69 -1.97
CA GLU A 159 -9.56 -21.17 -0.92
C GLU A 159 -8.99 -21.07 0.49
N ASN A 160 -7.66 -21.02 0.62
CA ASN A 160 -6.95 -20.88 1.88
C ASN A 160 -6.43 -19.44 2.11
N ALA A 161 -6.79 -18.49 1.24
CA ALA A 161 -6.29 -17.12 1.29
C ALA A 161 -6.52 -16.45 2.67
N THR A 162 -7.67 -16.69 3.27
CA THR A 162 -8.06 -16.11 4.57
C THR A 162 -7.04 -16.41 5.65
N SER A 163 -6.45 -17.59 5.69
CA SER A 163 -5.43 -17.96 6.69
C SER A 163 -4.19 -17.07 6.61
N ASP A 164 -3.74 -16.72 5.41
CA ASP A 164 -2.59 -15.84 5.20
C ASP A 164 -2.89 -14.41 5.64
N TYR A 165 -4.09 -13.90 5.33
CA TYR A 165 -4.50 -12.56 5.77
C TYR A 165 -4.62 -12.47 7.29
N LEU A 166 -5.18 -13.48 7.95
CA LEU A 166 -5.30 -13.51 9.41
C LEU A 166 -3.93 -13.60 10.09
N ALA A 167 -3.02 -14.44 9.57
CA ALA A 167 -1.65 -14.55 10.08
C ALA A 167 -0.91 -13.21 9.96
N CYS A 168 -1.03 -12.53 8.81
CA CYS A 168 -0.44 -11.20 8.65
C CYS A 168 -1.11 -10.17 9.55
N LEU A 169 -2.44 -10.18 9.68
CA LEU A 169 -3.18 -9.25 10.53
C LEU A 169 -2.71 -9.35 11.98
N ASP A 170 -2.59 -10.56 12.52
CA ASP A 170 -2.09 -10.79 13.88
C ASP A 170 -0.72 -10.16 14.11
N GLY A 171 0.19 -10.36 13.16
CA GLY A 171 1.55 -9.85 13.29
C GLY A 171 1.65 -8.34 13.16
N VAL A 172 0.91 -7.73 12.22
CA VAL A 172 1.05 -6.29 11.96
C VAL A 172 0.20 -5.42 12.88
N TYR A 173 -0.88 -5.94 13.45
CA TYR A 173 -1.87 -5.19 14.22
C TYR A 173 -1.29 -4.33 15.34
N PRO A 174 -0.35 -4.83 16.17
CA PRO A 174 0.24 -4.03 17.25
C PRO A 174 1.10 -2.86 16.75
N HIS A 175 1.50 -2.87 15.49
CA HIS A 175 2.48 -1.94 14.92
C HIS A 175 1.87 -0.92 13.97
N ALA A 176 0.66 -1.15 13.49
CA ALA A 176 -0.01 -0.34 12.50
C ALA A 176 -0.79 0.85 13.11
N ASP A 177 -0.84 1.99 12.40
CA ASP A 177 -1.86 2.99 12.63
C ASP A 177 -3.14 2.61 11.88
N TYR A 178 -3.01 1.98 10.70
CA TYR A 178 -4.07 1.30 9.97
C TYR A 178 -3.51 0.08 9.23
N VAL A 179 -4.36 -0.90 8.94
CA VAL A 179 -3.99 -2.07 8.13
C VAL A 179 -4.71 -2.00 6.79
N THR A 180 -4.01 -2.36 5.71
CA THR A 180 -4.59 -2.48 4.37
C THR A 180 -4.63 -3.94 3.93
N VAL A 181 -5.83 -4.44 3.67
CA VAL A 181 -6.08 -5.77 3.09
C VAL A 181 -6.05 -5.65 1.57
N ASN A 182 -4.99 -6.16 0.93
CA ASN A 182 -4.79 -6.04 -0.51
C ASN A 182 -5.32 -7.26 -1.25
N ILE A 183 -6.51 -7.13 -1.86
CA ILE A 183 -7.19 -8.18 -2.63
C ILE A 183 -7.13 -7.95 -4.15
N SER A 184 -6.32 -7.01 -4.61
CA SER A 184 -6.47 -6.42 -5.95
C SER A 184 -5.25 -6.50 -6.85
N SER A 185 -4.14 -7.13 -6.40
CA SER A 185 -2.95 -7.28 -7.24
C SER A 185 -3.24 -8.14 -8.48
N PRO A 186 -2.93 -7.66 -9.69
CA PRO A 186 -3.03 -8.48 -10.90
C PRO A 186 -1.87 -9.48 -11.03
N ASN A 187 -0.86 -9.38 -10.18
CA ASN A 187 0.40 -10.09 -10.30
C ASN A 187 0.49 -11.34 -9.41
N THR A 188 -0.57 -11.63 -8.66
CA THR A 188 -0.74 -12.85 -7.86
C THR A 188 -1.90 -13.64 -8.43
N GLN A 189 -1.65 -14.90 -8.75
CA GLN A 189 -2.63 -15.75 -9.43
C GLN A 189 -3.95 -15.80 -8.67
N ASN A 190 -5.04 -15.58 -9.39
CA ASN A 190 -6.43 -15.61 -8.92
C ASN A 190 -6.76 -14.65 -7.74
N LEU A 191 -5.84 -13.77 -7.33
CA LEU A 191 -6.08 -12.90 -6.18
C LEU A 191 -7.34 -12.04 -6.35
N ARG A 192 -7.58 -11.53 -7.55
CA ARG A 192 -8.74 -10.70 -7.86
C ARG A 192 -10.08 -11.44 -7.77
N ALA A 193 -10.06 -12.78 -7.75
CA ALA A 193 -11.26 -13.58 -7.48
C ALA A 193 -11.81 -13.33 -6.05
N LEU A 194 -10.96 -12.88 -5.12
CA LEU A 194 -11.40 -12.44 -3.78
C LEU A 194 -12.32 -11.20 -3.80
N GLN A 195 -12.46 -10.54 -4.94
CA GLN A 195 -13.40 -9.42 -5.10
C GLN A 195 -14.81 -9.88 -5.55
N SER A 196 -15.04 -11.19 -5.71
CA SER A 196 -16.38 -11.75 -5.91
C SER A 196 -17.17 -11.78 -4.60
N ASP A 197 -18.49 -11.77 -4.69
CA ASP A 197 -19.41 -11.60 -3.56
C ASP A 197 -19.12 -12.59 -2.41
N GLU A 198 -19.21 -13.90 -2.69
CA GLU A 198 -19.02 -14.93 -1.65
C GLU A 198 -17.61 -14.95 -1.06
N ALA A 199 -16.58 -14.85 -1.91
CA ALA A 199 -15.21 -14.89 -1.44
C ALA A 199 -14.84 -13.63 -0.65
N LEU A 200 -15.35 -12.47 -1.05
CA LEU A 200 -15.16 -11.21 -0.36
C LEU A 200 -15.86 -11.22 0.99
N ASP A 201 -17.10 -11.68 1.01
CA ASP A 201 -17.92 -11.77 2.24
C ASP A 201 -17.26 -12.67 3.28
N ALA A 202 -16.81 -13.86 2.89
CA ALA A 202 -16.12 -14.79 3.78
C ALA A 202 -14.81 -14.21 4.32
N LEU A 203 -14.01 -13.59 3.45
CA LEU A 203 -12.73 -12.98 3.85
C LEU A 203 -12.94 -11.80 4.80
N LEU A 204 -13.82 -10.85 4.46
CA LEU A 204 -14.03 -9.67 5.28
C LEU A 204 -14.73 -9.99 6.58
N GLY A 205 -15.61 -11.00 6.61
CA GLY A 205 -16.21 -11.53 7.83
C GLY A 205 -15.14 -12.04 8.81
N ALA A 206 -14.23 -12.90 8.33
CA ALA A 206 -13.14 -13.43 9.14
C ALA A 206 -12.18 -12.32 9.64
N ILE A 207 -11.88 -11.34 8.79
CA ILE A 207 -11.05 -10.17 9.15
C ILE A 207 -11.75 -9.31 10.20
N ALA A 208 -13.04 -9.05 10.06
CA ALA A 208 -13.80 -8.26 11.03
C ALA A 208 -13.83 -8.94 12.41
N GLU A 209 -14.13 -10.23 12.46
CA GLU A 209 -14.13 -11.03 13.68
C GLU A 209 -12.74 -11.01 14.35
N ARG A 210 -11.68 -11.22 13.56
CA ARG A 210 -10.31 -11.21 14.09
C ARG A 210 -9.88 -9.83 14.59
N ARG A 211 -10.25 -8.76 13.89
CA ARG A 211 -10.01 -7.38 14.32
C ARG A 211 -10.67 -7.10 15.67
N GLU A 212 -11.93 -7.47 15.86
CA GLU A 212 -12.64 -7.25 17.12
C GLU A 212 -12.02 -8.07 18.28
N TRP A 213 -11.58 -9.30 17.99
CA TRP A 213 -10.84 -10.08 18.97
C TRP A 213 -9.52 -9.37 19.37
N LEU A 214 -8.71 -8.93 18.40
CA LEU A 214 -7.45 -8.21 18.64
C LEU A 214 -7.66 -6.88 19.38
N ALA A 215 -8.71 -6.14 19.04
CA ALA A 215 -9.03 -4.86 19.68
C ALA A 215 -9.34 -5.01 21.19
N ASN A 216 -9.82 -6.17 21.59
CA ASN A 216 -10.12 -6.49 22.98
C ASN A 216 -8.92 -7.08 23.75
N GLN A 217 -7.81 -7.38 23.06
CA GLN A 217 -6.58 -7.82 23.72
C GLN A 217 -5.77 -6.62 24.21
N GLU A 218 -5.13 -6.78 25.36
CA GLU A 218 -4.08 -5.86 25.79
C GLU A 218 -2.79 -6.16 25.02
N LEU A 219 -2.48 -5.34 24.01
CA LEU A 219 -1.33 -5.51 23.13
C LEU A 219 -0.32 -4.36 23.32
N PRO A 220 0.98 -4.61 23.07
CA PRO A 220 2.00 -3.57 23.07
C PRO A 220 1.90 -2.75 21.77
N HIS A 221 1.04 -1.74 21.72
CA HIS A 221 0.91 -0.89 20.53
C HIS A 221 2.09 0.06 20.39
N ALA A 222 2.56 0.19 19.16
CA ALA A 222 3.65 1.11 18.82
C ALA A 222 3.25 2.57 19.17
N GLY A 223 4.12 3.26 19.91
CA GLY A 223 3.90 4.64 20.37
C GLY A 223 3.14 4.78 21.69
N SER A 224 2.68 3.68 22.30
CA SER A 224 2.08 3.70 23.65
C SER A 224 3.05 3.19 24.72
N ALA A 225 2.92 3.72 25.93
CA ALA A 225 3.64 3.21 27.10
C ALA A 225 2.83 2.05 27.69
N GLY A 226 3.26 0.80 27.43
CA GLY A 226 2.63 -0.39 27.95
C GLY A 226 1.64 -1.08 26.99
N ARG A 227 0.89 -2.03 27.54
CA ARG A 227 -0.10 -2.81 26.78
C ARG A 227 -1.47 -2.13 26.93
N THR A 228 -2.16 -1.93 25.82
CA THR A 228 -3.44 -1.25 25.79
C THR A 228 -4.41 -1.94 24.82
N LYS A 229 -5.71 -1.77 25.05
CA LYS A 229 -6.73 -2.12 24.08
C LYS A 229 -6.85 -0.99 23.06
N ARG A 230 -6.75 -1.34 21.78
CA ARG A 230 -6.86 -0.37 20.69
C ARG A 230 -7.49 -1.01 19.47
N ARG A 231 -8.49 -0.36 18.90
CA ARG A 231 -9.05 -0.75 17.60
C ARG A 231 -8.26 -0.08 16.50
N VAL A 232 -7.61 -0.89 15.66
CA VAL A 232 -6.85 -0.43 14.50
C VAL A 232 -7.77 -0.46 13.27
N PRO A 233 -7.94 0.65 12.53
CA PRO A 233 -8.75 0.71 11.33
C PRO A 233 -8.24 -0.21 10.23
N ILE A 234 -9.16 -0.84 9.48
CA ILE A 234 -8.85 -1.71 8.34
C ILE A 234 -9.42 -1.11 7.06
N PHE A 235 -8.54 -0.91 6.08
CA PHE A 235 -8.85 -0.49 4.72
C PHE A 235 -8.74 -1.68 3.77
N VAL A 236 -9.61 -1.72 2.77
CA VAL A 236 -9.56 -2.74 1.71
C VAL A 236 -9.11 -2.10 0.41
N LYS A 237 -8.04 -2.63 -0.21
CA LYS A 237 -7.50 -2.10 -1.48
C LYS A 237 -8.03 -2.88 -2.66
N ILE A 238 -8.72 -2.18 -3.58
CA ILE A 238 -9.45 -2.74 -4.71
C ILE A 238 -8.80 -2.40 -6.06
N ALA A 239 -9.21 -3.13 -7.11
CA ALA A 239 -8.74 -2.93 -8.48
C ALA A 239 -9.48 -1.77 -9.18
N PRO A 240 -8.88 -1.15 -10.23
CA PRO A 240 -9.56 -0.17 -11.07
C PRO A 240 -10.42 -0.81 -12.18
N ASP A 241 -10.19 -2.10 -12.46
CA ASP A 241 -10.81 -2.82 -13.59
C ASP A 241 -12.11 -3.51 -13.14
N LEU A 242 -12.95 -2.76 -12.40
CA LEU A 242 -14.24 -3.22 -11.88
C LEU A 242 -15.37 -2.53 -12.65
N ASP A 243 -16.47 -3.26 -12.89
CA ASP A 243 -17.71 -2.69 -13.36
C ASP A 243 -18.54 -2.11 -12.19
N GLU A 244 -19.64 -1.45 -12.51
CA GLU A 244 -20.48 -0.77 -11.51
C GLU A 244 -21.15 -1.76 -10.56
N VAL A 245 -21.53 -2.95 -11.06
CA VAL A 245 -22.15 -4.01 -10.23
C VAL A 245 -21.15 -4.53 -9.22
N GLN A 246 -19.92 -4.82 -9.65
CA GLN A 246 -18.83 -5.27 -8.79
C GLN A 246 -18.49 -4.22 -7.72
N VAL A 247 -18.44 -2.94 -8.09
CA VAL A 247 -18.22 -1.85 -7.12
C VAL A 247 -19.37 -1.80 -6.10
N GLY A 248 -20.61 -1.99 -6.53
CA GLY A 248 -21.78 -2.07 -5.64
C GLY A 248 -21.70 -3.23 -4.64
N VAL A 249 -21.31 -4.41 -5.11
CA VAL A 249 -21.10 -5.60 -4.26
C VAL A 249 -20.00 -5.32 -3.23
N ILE A 250 -18.85 -4.79 -3.66
CA ILE A 250 -17.77 -4.43 -2.76
C ILE A 250 -18.25 -3.42 -1.70
N ALA A 251 -18.94 -2.35 -2.12
CA ALA A 251 -19.43 -1.31 -1.23
C ALA A 251 -20.36 -1.88 -0.14
N SER A 252 -21.33 -2.73 -0.52
CA SER A 252 -22.26 -3.35 0.42
C SER A 252 -21.56 -4.30 1.39
N THR A 253 -20.55 -5.06 0.92
CA THR A 253 -19.80 -5.99 1.77
C THR A 253 -18.87 -5.25 2.74
N LEU A 254 -18.25 -4.12 2.31
CA LEU A 254 -17.48 -3.25 3.21
C LEU A 254 -18.35 -2.73 4.37
N GLN A 255 -19.58 -2.28 4.08
CA GLN A 255 -20.51 -1.81 5.09
C GLN A 255 -20.99 -2.94 6.01
N ARG A 256 -21.35 -4.09 5.44
CA ARG A 256 -21.84 -5.27 6.19
C ARG A 256 -20.85 -5.73 7.25
N HIS A 257 -19.56 -5.76 6.91
CA HIS A 257 -18.50 -6.19 7.83
C HIS A 257 -17.82 -5.02 8.58
N GLY A 258 -18.36 -3.81 8.50
CA GLY A 258 -17.87 -2.65 9.23
C GLY A 258 -16.40 -2.34 8.93
N MET A 259 -15.96 -2.48 7.66
CA MET A 259 -14.62 -2.04 7.26
C MET A 259 -14.51 -0.52 7.37
N ASP A 260 -13.36 -0.04 7.79
CA ASP A 260 -13.16 1.37 8.15
C ASP A 260 -12.88 2.26 6.95
N GLY A 261 -12.60 1.69 5.78
CA GLY A 261 -12.39 2.43 4.56
C GLY A 261 -11.97 1.57 3.37
N VAL A 262 -11.82 2.23 2.22
CA VAL A 262 -11.39 1.61 0.97
C VAL A 262 -10.27 2.41 0.34
N ILE A 263 -9.29 1.70 -0.26
CA ILE A 263 -8.21 2.30 -1.06
C ILE A 263 -8.51 2.02 -2.55
N ALA A 264 -8.78 3.07 -3.28
CA ALA A 264 -9.12 3.02 -4.70
C ALA A 264 -8.10 3.87 -5.51
N THR A 265 -7.20 3.24 -6.30
CA THR A 265 -7.21 1.83 -6.67
C THR A 265 -5.79 1.23 -6.71
N ASN A 266 -5.70 -0.08 -7.02
CA ASN A 266 -4.46 -0.73 -7.45
C ASN A 266 -4.15 -0.36 -8.92
N THR A 267 -3.20 -1.05 -9.53
CA THR A 267 -2.82 -0.92 -10.95
C THR A 267 -3.85 -1.57 -11.88
N THR A 268 -3.93 -1.11 -13.13
CA THR A 268 -4.85 -1.65 -14.14
C THR A 268 -4.19 -2.71 -15.03
N ILE A 269 -4.99 -3.63 -15.56
CA ILE A 269 -4.59 -4.53 -16.65
C ILE A 269 -4.95 -3.98 -18.04
N ALA A 270 -5.73 -2.91 -18.13
CA ALA A 270 -6.04 -2.24 -19.37
C ALA A 270 -4.79 -1.65 -20.04
N ARG A 271 -4.75 -1.66 -21.37
CA ARG A 271 -3.60 -1.22 -22.17
C ARG A 271 -3.94 -0.14 -23.21
N ASP A 272 -5.21 0.21 -23.33
CA ASP A 272 -5.71 1.17 -24.36
C ASP A 272 -4.92 2.48 -24.37
N ALA A 273 -4.62 3.01 -23.19
CA ALA A 273 -3.90 4.28 -23.02
C ALA A 273 -2.40 4.21 -23.38
N VAL A 274 -1.85 3.02 -23.61
CA VAL A 274 -0.42 2.82 -23.92
C VAL A 274 -0.21 1.97 -25.17
N GLN A 275 -1.27 1.73 -25.93
CA GLN A 275 -1.22 0.91 -27.15
C GLN A 275 -0.20 1.45 -28.13
N GLY A 276 0.62 0.57 -28.71
CA GLY A 276 1.68 0.91 -29.66
C GLY A 276 2.98 1.44 -29.06
N MET A 277 3.01 1.71 -27.75
CA MET A 277 4.24 2.12 -27.06
C MET A 277 5.17 0.91 -26.79
N PRO A 278 6.48 1.12 -26.65
CA PRO A 278 7.38 0.08 -26.19
C PRO A 278 6.90 -0.53 -24.86
N HIS A 279 6.99 -1.84 -24.73
CA HIS A 279 6.54 -2.61 -23.57
C HIS A 279 5.02 -2.61 -23.30
N SER A 280 4.18 -2.00 -24.14
CA SER A 280 2.72 -1.95 -23.92
C SER A 280 2.06 -3.32 -23.88
N THR A 281 2.67 -4.34 -24.48
CA THR A 281 2.18 -5.74 -24.52
C THR A 281 2.61 -6.58 -23.32
N GLU A 282 3.46 -6.01 -22.45
CA GLU A 282 3.93 -6.74 -21.26
C GLU A 282 2.78 -7.02 -20.29
N THR A 283 2.79 -8.22 -19.72
CA THR A 283 1.83 -8.60 -18.68
C THR A 283 2.14 -7.89 -17.36
N GLY A 284 1.14 -7.73 -16.50
CA GLY A 284 1.28 -7.09 -15.19
C GLY A 284 0.37 -5.89 -15.00
N GLY A 285 0.56 -5.17 -13.92
CA GLY A 285 -0.22 -3.97 -13.60
C GLY A 285 0.41 -2.70 -14.18
N LEU A 286 -0.37 -1.92 -14.91
CA LEU A 286 -0.01 -0.60 -15.40
C LEU A 286 -0.35 0.44 -14.34
N SER A 287 0.62 1.29 -14.00
CA SER A 287 0.51 2.40 -13.05
C SER A 287 0.91 3.73 -13.72
N GLY A 288 0.72 4.83 -13.00
CA GLY A 288 1.06 6.18 -13.50
C GLY A 288 -0.14 6.88 -14.12
N ALA A 289 0.11 7.92 -14.95
CA ALA A 289 -0.93 8.77 -15.52
C ALA A 289 -2.11 8.01 -16.17
N PRO A 290 -1.91 6.88 -16.88
CA PRO A 290 -3.00 6.14 -17.51
C PRO A 290 -4.07 5.60 -16.54
N VAL A 291 -3.77 5.44 -15.26
CA VAL A 291 -4.71 4.87 -14.28
C VAL A 291 -5.68 5.93 -13.74
N LEU A 292 -5.40 7.21 -13.89
CA LEU A 292 -6.11 8.30 -13.23
C LEU A 292 -7.63 8.23 -13.47
N GLU A 293 -8.06 8.13 -14.72
CA GLU A 293 -9.49 8.13 -15.07
C GLU A 293 -10.21 6.88 -14.57
N ALA A 294 -9.56 5.71 -14.64
CA ALA A 294 -10.12 4.46 -14.13
C ALA A 294 -10.27 4.53 -12.60
N SER A 295 -9.27 5.01 -11.88
CA SER A 295 -9.32 5.26 -10.43
C SER A 295 -10.45 6.22 -10.08
N ASN A 296 -10.52 7.36 -10.75
CA ASN A 296 -11.54 8.39 -10.50
C ASN A 296 -12.96 7.85 -10.76
N ARG A 297 -13.14 7.01 -11.79
CA ARG A 297 -14.43 6.36 -12.06
C ARG A 297 -14.85 5.49 -10.88
N VAL A 298 -13.97 4.60 -10.42
CA VAL A 298 -14.25 3.72 -9.27
C VAL A 298 -14.51 4.53 -8.00
N ILE A 299 -13.75 5.60 -7.76
CA ILE A 299 -13.96 6.49 -6.60
C ILE A 299 -15.36 7.15 -6.65
N ARG A 300 -15.80 7.62 -7.83
CA ARG A 300 -17.14 8.19 -7.99
C ARG A 300 -18.25 7.16 -7.72
N GLN A 301 -18.10 5.94 -8.23
CA GLN A 301 -19.04 4.84 -7.99
C GLN A 301 -19.09 4.44 -6.51
N LEU A 302 -17.93 4.29 -5.86
CA LEU A 302 -17.85 4.04 -4.43
C LEU A 302 -18.51 5.17 -3.62
N ARG A 303 -18.28 6.43 -4.00
CA ARG A 303 -18.85 7.59 -3.30
C ARG A 303 -20.38 7.61 -3.43
N ALA A 304 -20.91 7.22 -4.59
CA ALA A 304 -22.34 7.08 -4.80
C ALA A 304 -22.96 5.97 -3.96
N ALA A 305 -22.25 4.81 -3.84
CA ALA A 305 -22.74 3.64 -3.10
C ALA A 305 -22.59 3.78 -1.57
N LEU A 306 -21.47 4.34 -1.10
CA LEU A 306 -21.08 4.39 0.31
C LEU A 306 -21.48 5.70 1.03
N GLY A 307 -21.87 6.74 0.28
CA GLY A 307 -22.17 8.06 0.83
C GLY A 307 -20.91 8.91 1.09
N ARG A 308 -21.13 10.14 1.61
CA ARG A 308 -20.07 11.15 1.73
C ARG A 308 -19.06 10.87 2.84
N ASP A 309 -19.49 10.20 3.90
CA ASP A 309 -18.73 10.07 5.15
C ASP A 309 -17.86 8.81 5.18
N PHE A 310 -18.10 7.85 4.28
CA PHE A 310 -17.27 6.64 4.23
C PHE A 310 -15.84 6.97 3.76
N PRO A 311 -14.81 6.52 4.51
CA PRO A 311 -13.42 6.81 4.22
C PRO A 311 -12.94 6.20 2.88
N ILE A 312 -12.46 7.05 1.97
CA ILE A 312 -11.86 6.63 0.69
C ILE A 312 -10.48 7.27 0.54
N VAL A 313 -9.46 6.45 0.32
CA VAL A 313 -8.11 6.89 -0.04
C VAL A 313 -7.91 6.69 -1.54
N GLY A 314 -7.72 7.78 -2.27
CA GLY A 314 -7.48 7.75 -3.72
C GLY A 314 -6.04 7.39 -4.04
N VAL A 315 -5.82 6.45 -4.97
CA VAL A 315 -4.50 6.04 -5.46
C VAL A 315 -4.57 5.76 -6.96
N GLY A 316 -3.58 6.21 -7.69
CA GLY A 316 -3.42 5.96 -9.12
C GLY A 316 -3.45 7.22 -9.97
N GLY A 317 -2.33 7.49 -10.65
CA GLY A 317 -2.20 8.58 -11.61
C GLY A 317 -2.14 9.99 -11.01
N ILE A 318 -2.00 10.14 -9.71
CA ILE A 318 -1.80 11.43 -9.04
C ILE A 318 -0.39 11.91 -9.36
N MET A 319 -0.27 13.12 -9.97
CA MET A 319 0.98 13.71 -10.47
C MET A 319 1.21 15.10 -9.87
#